data_c522c0f48a450526728d6d973021922b
#
_entry.id   c522c0f48a450526728d6d973021922b
#
_cell.length_a   1.000
_cell.length_b   1.000
_cell.length_c   1.000
_cell.angle_alpha   90.00
_cell.angle_beta   90.00
_cell.angle_gamma   90.00
#
_symmetry.space_group_name_H-M   'P 1'
#
loop_
_entity.id
_entity.type
_entity.pdbx_description
1 polymer ?
#
loop_
_entity_poly.entity_id
_entity_poly.type
_entity_poly.pdbx_seq_one_letter_code
_entity_poly.pdbx_strand_id
1 'polypeptide(L)'
;AFNEGDYNVVADMAARYYSIVITDCGTGIVHSVMRPTLQRASSIVIVSGGSVDEARLASETLTWLEANGYGELVRNSVVALNTATQATLLVKLDEIEQHFKTRVRSVIRIPYDPALAAGSVIKFNELKKQTRDAARDLAAEVIGSIVTPL
;
A
#
# COMPACT_ATOMS: atom_id res chain seq x y z
N ALA A 1 3.82 21.10 -15.60
CA ALA A 1 3.33 20.07 -14.68
C ALA A 1 4.19 18.82 -14.82
N PHE A 2 4.40 18.10 -13.72
CA PHE A 2 5.15 16.85 -13.69
C PHE A 2 4.43 15.78 -14.52
N ASN A 3 5.11 15.19 -15.50
CA ASN A 3 4.54 14.27 -16.47
C ASN A 3 5.24 12.90 -16.45
N GLU A 4 4.79 11.98 -17.33
CA GLU A 4 5.34 10.63 -17.45
C GLU A 4 6.85 10.63 -17.75
N GLY A 5 7.31 11.49 -18.64
CA GLY A 5 8.75 11.61 -18.97
C GLY A 5 9.56 12.07 -17.78
N ASP A 6 9.07 13.05 -17.05
CA ASP A 6 9.72 13.54 -15.83
C ASP A 6 9.81 12.45 -14.75
N TYR A 7 8.73 11.68 -14.56
CA TYR A 7 8.72 10.55 -13.63
C TYR A 7 9.77 9.51 -14.00
N ASN A 8 9.86 9.15 -15.28
CA ASN A 8 10.81 8.14 -15.74
C ASN A 8 12.26 8.57 -15.49
N VAL A 9 12.60 9.84 -15.71
CA VAL A 9 13.94 10.38 -15.44
C VAL A 9 14.27 10.29 -13.95
N VAL A 10 13.35 10.72 -13.09
CA VAL A 10 13.53 10.67 -11.62
C VAL A 10 13.64 9.22 -11.13
N ALA A 11 12.79 8.33 -11.62
CA ALA A 11 12.80 6.92 -11.24
C ALA A 11 14.09 6.22 -11.66
N ASP A 12 14.62 6.49 -12.87
CA ASP A 12 15.89 5.96 -13.35
C ASP A 12 17.06 6.43 -12.49
N MET A 13 17.06 7.71 -12.12
CA MET A 13 18.08 8.27 -11.24
C MET A 13 18.03 7.64 -9.85
N ALA A 14 16.84 7.54 -9.24
CA ALA A 14 16.67 6.94 -7.93
C ALA A 14 17.13 5.47 -7.91
N ALA A 15 16.79 4.70 -8.93
CA ALA A 15 17.16 3.29 -9.05
C ALA A 15 18.69 3.06 -9.13
N ARG A 16 19.47 4.05 -9.53
CA ARG A 16 20.94 3.94 -9.56
C ARG A 16 21.58 4.07 -8.18
N TYR A 17 20.94 4.78 -7.25
CA TYR A 17 21.53 5.13 -5.96
C TYR A 17 20.88 4.42 -4.78
N TYR A 18 19.67 3.88 -4.95
CA TYR A 18 18.90 3.27 -3.87
C TYR A 18 18.46 1.85 -4.22
N SER A 19 18.60 0.96 -3.26
CA SER A 19 18.13 -0.45 -3.39
C SER A 19 16.60 -0.55 -3.37
N ILE A 20 15.94 0.37 -2.67
CA ILE A 20 14.49 0.44 -2.56
C ILE A 20 14.05 1.87 -2.88
N VAL A 21 13.09 1.98 -3.78
CA VAL A 21 12.43 3.23 -4.16
C VAL A 21 10.95 3.08 -3.90
N ILE A 22 10.39 3.97 -3.09
CA ILE A 22 8.95 3.98 -2.77
C ILE A 22 8.34 5.20 -3.46
N THR A 23 7.34 4.96 -4.30
CA THR A 23 6.57 6.02 -4.96
C THR A 23 5.22 6.18 -4.27
N ASP A 24 4.97 7.35 -3.71
CA ASP A 24 3.64 7.72 -3.21
C ASP A 24 2.79 8.18 -4.40
N CYS A 25 1.78 7.40 -4.73
CA CYS A 25 0.89 7.66 -5.86
C CYS A 25 -0.29 8.57 -5.50
N GLY A 26 -0.44 8.95 -4.24
CA GLY A 26 -1.58 9.72 -3.77
C GLY A 26 -2.91 8.97 -3.91
N THR A 27 -3.99 9.72 -4.06
CA THR A 27 -5.34 9.18 -4.23
C THR A 27 -5.80 9.32 -5.67
N GLY A 28 -6.02 8.24 -6.35
CA GLY A 28 -6.60 8.22 -7.69
C GLY A 28 -5.73 7.57 -8.77
N ILE A 29 -6.33 6.64 -9.44
CA ILE A 29 -5.69 5.80 -10.46
C ILE A 29 -5.51 6.56 -11.80
N VAL A 30 -6.21 7.67 -11.99
CA VAL A 30 -6.32 8.37 -13.29
C VAL A 30 -5.23 9.43 -13.50
N HIS A 31 -4.19 9.43 -12.66
CA HIS A 31 -3.10 10.40 -12.81
C HIS A 31 -2.14 9.99 -13.94
N SER A 32 -1.63 10.97 -14.69
CA SER A 32 -0.73 10.73 -15.83
C SER A 32 0.55 9.98 -15.51
N VAL A 33 1.02 10.02 -14.27
CA VAL A 33 2.20 9.27 -13.79
C VAL A 33 1.88 7.87 -13.25
N MET A 34 0.62 7.48 -13.18
CA MET A 34 0.23 6.18 -12.64
C MET A 34 0.69 5.03 -13.54
N ARG A 35 0.49 5.14 -14.85
CA ARG A 35 0.91 4.09 -15.80
C ARG A 35 2.41 3.80 -15.74
N PRO A 36 3.32 4.79 -15.86
CA PRO A 36 4.75 4.53 -15.77
C PRO A 36 5.16 4.03 -14.38
N THR A 37 4.49 4.46 -13.31
CA THR A 37 4.71 3.93 -11.96
C THR A 37 4.38 2.45 -11.89
N LEU A 38 3.22 2.03 -12.37
CA LEU A 38 2.79 0.62 -12.38
C LEU A 38 3.68 -0.25 -13.28
N GLN A 39 4.13 0.26 -14.41
CA GLN A 39 5.03 -0.47 -15.33
C GLN A 39 6.39 -0.74 -14.71
N ARG A 40 6.86 0.13 -13.80
CA ARG A 40 8.15 -0.02 -13.11
C ARG A 40 8.05 -0.74 -11.77
N ALA A 41 6.85 -0.85 -11.20
CA ALA A 41 6.66 -1.39 -9.87
C ALA A 41 7.02 -2.88 -9.81
N SER A 42 7.89 -3.23 -8.88
CA SER A 42 8.18 -4.63 -8.52
C SER A 42 7.11 -5.20 -7.59
N SER A 43 6.48 -4.34 -6.82
CA SER A 43 5.38 -4.65 -5.91
C SER A 43 4.52 -3.41 -5.70
N ILE A 44 3.28 -3.61 -5.32
CA ILE A 44 2.38 -2.52 -4.94
C ILE A 44 1.81 -2.75 -3.56
N VAL A 45 1.60 -1.66 -2.84
CA VAL A 45 0.87 -1.64 -1.59
C VAL A 45 -0.42 -0.87 -1.80
N ILE A 46 -1.54 -1.52 -1.51
CA ILE A 46 -2.86 -0.88 -1.53
C ILE A 46 -3.20 -0.49 -0.11
N VAL A 47 -3.40 0.78 0.13
CA VAL A 47 -3.79 1.28 1.44
C VAL A 47 -5.31 1.43 1.48
N SER A 48 -5.94 0.75 2.42
CA SER A 48 -7.36 0.85 2.71
C SER A 48 -7.57 1.30 4.14
N GLY A 49 -8.55 2.15 4.38
CA GLY A 49 -9.05 2.38 5.74
C GLY A 49 -9.85 1.20 6.26
N GLY A 50 -10.29 1.31 7.50
CA GLY A 50 -11.02 0.24 8.19
C GLY A 50 -12.55 0.30 8.05
N SER A 51 -13.09 1.23 7.27
CA SER A 51 -14.51 1.30 6.99
C SER A 51 -14.90 0.49 5.74
N VAL A 52 -16.17 0.12 5.64
CA VAL A 52 -16.71 -0.60 4.48
C VAL A 52 -16.57 0.23 3.19
N ASP A 53 -16.79 1.54 3.26
CA ASP A 53 -16.68 2.42 2.10
C ASP A 53 -15.23 2.54 1.61
N GLU A 54 -14.27 2.67 2.52
CA GLU A 54 -12.85 2.69 2.17
C GLU A 54 -12.39 1.36 1.59
N ALA A 55 -12.84 0.25 2.15
CA ALA A 55 -12.56 -1.08 1.63
C ALA A 55 -13.15 -1.28 0.21
N ARG A 56 -14.35 -0.74 -0.04
CA ARG A 56 -14.95 -0.76 -1.37
C ARG A 56 -14.10 0.00 -2.39
N LEU A 57 -13.64 1.19 -2.05
CA LEU A 57 -12.77 1.98 -2.93
C LEU A 57 -11.44 1.25 -3.23
N ALA A 58 -10.83 0.65 -2.22
CA ALA A 58 -9.62 -0.15 -2.42
C ALA A 58 -9.89 -1.39 -3.30
N SER A 59 -11.04 -2.04 -3.13
CA SER A 59 -11.47 -3.18 -3.95
C SER A 59 -11.71 -2.76 -5.42
N GLU A 60 -12.30 -1.60 -5.64
CA GLU A 60 -12.48 -1.02 -6.98
C GLU A 60 -11.11 -0.73 -7.65
N THR A 61 -10.14 -0.27 -6.87
CA THR A 61 -8.76 -0.07 -7.33
C THR A 61 -8.13 -1.38 -7.80
N LEU A 62 -8.26 -2.46 -7.01
CA LEU A 62 -7.78 -3.78 -7.40
C LEU A 62 -8.46 -4.27 -8.68
N THR A 63 -9.76 -4.09 -8.81
CA THR A 63 -10.53 -4.47 -9.99
C THR A 63 -10.08 -3.71 -11.24
N TRP A 64 -9.83 -2.41 -11.11
CA TRP A 64 -9.31 -1.60 -12.20
C TRP A 64 -7.92 -2.09 -12.65
N LEU A 65 -7.03 -2.38 -11.69
CA LEU A 65 -5.70 -2.90 -11.99
C LEU A 65 -5.77 -4.23 -12.74
N GLU A 66 -6.62 -5.15 -12.31
CA GLU A 66 -6.83 -6.44 -12.99
C GLU A 66 -7.35 -6.24 -14.42
N ALA A 67 -8.32 -5.35 -14.60
CA ALA A 67 -8.90 -5.05 -15.91
C ALA A 67 -7.92 -4.36 -16.88
N ASN A 68 -6.89 -3.71 -16.36
CA ASN A 68 -5.88 -2.98 -17.16
C ASN A 68 -4.55 -3.75 -17.34
N GLY A 69 -4.54 -5.05 -17.08
CA GLY A 69 -3.38 -5.90 -17.34
C GLY A 69 -2.39 -6.04 -16.18
N TYR A 70 -2.73 -5.56 -14.99
CA TYR A 70 -1.89 -5.63 -13.79
C TYR A 70 -2.31 -6.73 -12.81
N GLY A 71 -2.99 -7.77 -13.28
CA GLY A 71 -3.49 -8.86 -12.44
C GLY A 71 -2.41 -9.59 -11.66
N GLU A 72 -1.21 -9.74 -12.21
CA GLU A 72 -0.09 -10.36 -11.49
C GLU A 72 0.43 -9.46 -10.36
N LEU A 73 0.50 -8.14 -10.59
CA LEU A 73 0.81 -7.19 -9.53
C LEU A 73 -0.22 -7.23 -8.41
N VAL A 74 -1.51 -7.36 -8.75
CA VAL A 74 -2.59 -7.50 -7.76
C VAL A 74 -2.40 -8.75 -6.91
N ARG A 75 -2.22 -9.91 -7.53
CA ARG A 75 -2.02 -11.17 -6.80
C ARG A 75 -0.80 -11.13 -5.88
N ASN A 76 0.22 -10.40 -6.27
CA ASN A 76 1.46 -10.27 -5.50
C ASN A 76 1.47 -9.05 -4.57
N SER A 77 0.40 -8.26 -4.55
CA SER A 77 0.31 -7.05 -3.74
C SER A 77 0.09 -7.32 -2.25
N VAL A 78 0.35 -6.30 -1.46
CA VAL A 78 0.06 -6.28 -0.03
C VAL A 78 -1.01 -5.21 0.23
N VAL A 79 -2.04 -5.55 0.98
CA VAL A 79 -3.02 -4.57 1.47
C VAL A 79 -2.64 -4.14 2.88
N ALA A 80 -2.47 -2.84 3.08
CA ALA A 80 -2.33 -2.25 4.40
C ALA A 80 -3.69 -1.73 4.86
N LEU A 81 -4.30 -2.40 5.84
CA LEU A 81 -5.53 -1.91 6.49
C LEU A 81 -5.16 -0.88 7.55
N ASN A 82 -5.27 0.38 7.18
CA ASN A 82 -4.86 1.48 8.04
C ASN A 82 -6.00 1.88 8.99
N THR A 83 -5.94 1.41 10.22
CA THR A 83 -6.83 1.84 11.31
C THR A 83 -6.11 2.76 12.30
N ALA A 84 -4.92 3.24 11.93
CA ALA A 84 -4.06 4.01 12.81
C ALA A 84 -4.66 5.36 13.22
N THR A 85 -5.52 5.93 12.39
CA THR A 85 -6.12 7.25 12.61
C THR A 85 -7.56 7.20 13.17
N GLN A 86 -8.20 6.04 13.17
CA GLN A 86 -9.59 5.88 13.62
C GLN A 86 -9.82 4.56 14.35
N ALA A 87 -10.63 4.58 15.39
CA ALA A 87 -11.10 3.37 16.04
C ALA A 87 -12.17 2.70 15.14
N THR A 88 -11.96 1.44 14.81
CA THR A 88 -12.87 0.67 13.95
C THR A 88 -13.35 -0.58 14.69
N LEU A 89 -14.57 -1.02 14.38
CA LEU A 89 -15.16 -2.24 14.96
C LEU A 89 -14.40 -3.47 14.42
N LEU A 90 -13.85 -4.28 15.33
CA LEU A 90 -13.02 -5.45 15.01
C LEU A 90 -13.72 -6.47 14.10
N VAL A 91 -15.03 -6.69 14.29
CA VAL A 91 -15.80 -7.65 13.49
C VAL A 91 -15.81 -7.28 12.02
N LYS A 92 -16.02 -6.01 11.70
CA LYS A 92 -15.98 -5.54 10.31
C LYS A 92 -14.59 -5.61 9.71
N LEU A 93 -13.55 -5.39 10.53
CA LEU A 93 -12.16 -5.56 10.08
C LEU A 93 -11.84 -6.99 9.67
N ASP A 94 -12.36 -7.99 10.41
CA ASP A 94 -12.17 -9.40 10.06
C ASP A 94 -12.80 -9.72 8.70
N GLU A 95 -14.02 -9.24 8.44
CA GLU A 95 -14.70 -9.41 7.16
C GLU A 95 -13.94 -8.74 6.01
N ILE A 96 -13.49 -7.51 6.21
CA ILE A 96 -12.71 -6.74 5.24
C ILE A 96 -11.37 -7.45 4.94
N GLU A 97 -10.67 -7.91 5.97
CA GLU A 97 -9.42 -8.64 5.80
C GLU A 97 -9.62 -9.92 5.00
N GLN A 98 -10.66 -10.71 5.32
CA GLN A 98 -10.96 -11.93 4.58
C GLN A 98 -11.30 -11.64 3.12
N HIS A 99 -12.03 -10.57 2.84
CA HIS A 99 -12.32 -10.15 1.48
C HIS A 99 -11.04 -9.90 0.66
N PHE A 100 -10.09 -9.16 1.22
CA PHE A 100 -8.84 -8.88 0.53
C PHE A 100 -7.93 -10.11 0.41
N LYS A 101 -7.89 -10.99 1.40
CA LYS A 101 -7.06 -12.22 1.38
C LYS A 101 -7.35 -13.14 0.20
N THR A 102 -8.54 -13.05 -0.39
CA THR A 102 -8.89 -13.84 -1.58
C THR A 102 -8.26 -13.31 -2.87
N ARG A 103 -7.73 -12.09 -2.86
CA ARG A 103 -7.28 -11.37 -4.06
C ARG A 103 -5.80 -11.03 -4.06
N VAL A 104 -5.21 -10.82 -2.88
CA VAL A 104 -3.85 -10.31 -2.73
C VAL A 104 -2.96 -11.29 -1.97
N ARG A 105 -1.66 -11.06 -2.01
CA ARG A 105 -0.67 -11.89 -1.33
C ARG A 105 -0.85 -11.91 0.19
N SER A 106 -1.00 -10.73 0.78
CA SER A 106 -1.17 -10.61 2.23
C SER A 106 -1.88 -9.31 2.62
N VAL A 107 -2.42 -9.32 3.82
CA VAL A 107 -3.09 -8.16 4.43
C VAL A 107 -2.46 -7.89 5.78
N ILE A 108 -1.99 -6.67 5.98
CA ILE A 108 -1.39 -6.21 7.24
C ILE A 108 -2.29 -5.15 7.87
N ARG A 109 -2.68 -5.37 9.11
CA ARG A 109 -3.43 -4.37 9.89
C ARG A 109 -2.47 -3.41 10.57
N ILE A 110 -2.65 -2.12 10.35
CA ILE A 110 -1.96 -1.08 11.10
C ILE A 110 -2.88 -0.64 12.23
N PRO A 111 -2.54 -0.93 13.50
CA PRO A 111 -3.43 -0.65 14.62
C PRO A 111 -3.54 0.85 14.91
N TYR A 112 -4.59 1.24 15.63
CA TYR A 112 -4.74 2.63 16.07
C TYR A 112 -3.56 3.06 16.94
N ASP A 113 -3.00 4.21 16.60
CA ASP A 113 -1.89 4.82 17.31
C ASP A 113 -2.08 6.34 17.37
N PRO A 114 -2.18 6.92 18.58
CA PRO A 114 -2.35 8.36 18.72
C PRO A 114 -1.24 9.20 18.07
N ALA A 115 -0.03 8.67 18.03
CA ALA A 115 1.11 9.35 17.41
C ALA A 115 0.96 9.45 15.88
N LEU A 116 0.35 8.43 15.24
CA LEU A 116 -0.01 8.50 13.82
C LEU A 116 -1.25 9.37 13.58
N ALA A 117 -2.25 9.25 14.45
CA ALA A 117 -3.49 10.04 14.34
C ALA A 117 -3.24 11.55 14.46
N ALA A 118 -2.23 11.96 15.20
CA ALA A 118 -1.87 13.38 15.38
C ALA A 118 -1.40 14.07 14.08
N GLY A 119 -0.95 13.30 13.07
CA GLY A 119 -0.56 13.81 11.76
C GLY A 119 0.67 14.72 11.75
N SER A 120 1.50 14.67 12.78
CA SER A 120 2.74 15.44 12.88
C SER A 120 3.95 14.61 12.40
N VAL A 121 5.16 15.10 12.65
CA VAL A 121 6.38 14.36 12.35
C VAL A 121 6.39 13.04 13.13
N ILE A 122 6.42 11.93 12.41
CA ILE A 122 6.41 10.61 13.00
C ILE A 122 7.83 10.22 13.41
N LYS A 123 7.98 9.90 14.70
CA LYS A 123 9.20 9.29 15.22
C LYS A 123 8.92 7.83 15.53
N PHE A 124 9.61 6.92 14.87
CA PHE A 124 9.36 5.49 14.98
C PHE A 124 9.39 4.99 16.42
N ASN A 125 10.33 5.50 17.24
CA ASN A 125 10.48 5.10 18.64
C ASN A 125 9.33 5.58 19.55
N GLU A 126 8.55 6.56 19.11
CA GLU A 126 7.39 7.08 19.84
C GLU A 126 6.10 6.29 19.52
N LEU A 127 6.12 5.46 18.50
CA LEU A 127 5.01 4.60 18.14
C LEU A 127 4.85 3.48 19.18
N LYS A 128 3.63 3.01 19.39
CA LYS A 128 3.36 1.82 20.20
C LYS A 128 4.09 0.61 19.63
N LYS A 129 4.46 -0.33 20.51
CA LYS A 129 5.14 -1.57 20.08
C LYS A 129 4.37 -2.30 18.97
N GLN A 130 3.06 -2.45 19.12
CA GLN A 130 2.21 -3.12 18.13
C GLN A 130 2.20 -2.41 16.77
N THR A 131 2.31 -1.08 16.75
CA THR A 131 2.40 -0.30 15.51
C THR A 131 3.76 -0.51 14.83
N ARG A 132 4.84 -0.50 15.61
CA ARG A 132 6.18 -0.80 15.08
C ARG A 132 6.27 -2.21 14.53
N ASP A 133 5.68 -3.20 15.22
CA ASP A 133 5.65 -4.58 14.76
C ASP A 133 4.86 -4.71 13.47
N ALA A 134 3.70 -4.07 13.35
CA ALA A 134 2.91 -4.03 12.11
C ALA A 134 3.67 -3.39 10.95
N ALA A 135 4.40 -2.31 11.20
CA ALA A 135 5.24 -1.67 10.19
C ALA A 135 6.36 -2.59 9.69
N ARG A 136 6.99 -3.35 10.59
CA ARG A 136 8.00 -4.34 10.23
C ARG A 136 7.40 -5.50 9.43
N ASP A 137 6.24 -5.98 9.82
CA ASP A 137 5.53 -7.05 9.10
C ASP A 137 5.15 -6.58 7.69
N LEU A 138 4.66 -5.35 7.56
CA LEU A 138 4.38 -4.75 6.24
C LEU A 138 5.64 -4.70 5.38
N ALA A 139 6.74 -4.22 5.92
CA ALA A 139 8.02 -4.16 5.21
C ALA A 139 8.50 -5.56 4.79
N ALA A 140 8.39 -6.55 5.67
CA ALA A 140 8.78 -7.93 5.38
C ALA A 140 7.93 -8.53 4.26
N GLU A 141 6.62 -8.31 4.25
CA GLU A 141 5.73 -8.79 3.20
C GLU A 141 6.01 -8.10 1.85
N VAL A 142 6.30 -6.82 1.85
CA VAL A 142 6.67 -6.08 0.63
C VAL A 142 7.99 -6.63 0.07
N ILE A 143 9.00 -6.82 0.90
CA ILE A 143 10.27 -7.42 0.45
C ILE A 143 10.04 -8.85 -0.05
N GLY A 144 9.25 -9.65 0.65
CA GLY A 144 8.87 -11.00 0.21
C GLY A 144 8.19 -11.01 -1.16
N SER A 145 7.34 -10.03 -1.44
CA SER A 145 6.66 -9.89 -2.72
C SER A 145 7.62 -9.57 -3.88
N ILE A 146 8.74 -8.94 -3.59
CA ILE A 146 9.79 -8.61 -4.58
C ILE A 146 10.73 -9.81 -4.79
N VAL A 147 11.17 -10.44 -3.70
CA VAL A 147 12.17 -11.52 -3.72
C VAL A 147 11.57 -12.86 -4.13
N THR A 148 10.36 -13.15 -3.71
CA THR A 148 9.65 -14.41 -3.98
C THR A 148 8.23 -14.12 -4.47
N PRO A 149 8.07 -13.58 -5.69
CA PRO A 149 6.73 -13.31 -6.24
C PRO A 149 5.93 -14.60 -6.39
N LEU A 150 4.63 -14.45 -6.24
CA LEU A 150 3.67 -15.56 -6.42
C LEU A 150 3.49 -15.89 -7.91
#